data_5b712b3d5ec295640c30374e8ff41727
#
_entry.id   5b712b3d5ec295640c30374e8ff41727
#
_cell.length_a   1.000
_cell.length_b   1.000
_cell.length_c   1.000
_cell.angle_alpha   90.00
_cell.angle_beta   90.00
_cell.angle_gamma   90.00
#
_symmetry.space_group_name_H-M   'P 1'
#
loop_
_entity.id
_entity.type
_entity.pdbx_description
1 polymer ?
#
loop_
_entity_poly.entity_id
_entity_poly.type
_entity_poly.pdbx_seq_one_letter_code
_entity_poly.pdbx_strand_id
1 'polypeptide(L)'
;MRKKIISAMLALCMAGSLLTGCGTSADAEKKSKDSGDVTTVKWFTSRPVDGAIDQVMHEIADEYSEKMGGKWKIEFETTADRPSYLQKLKTLIAGGNMPDIIDIDADPYCQELVDAGMLVDVKKFLKDNGKYDSFYPTALKYQEFTDGSMYTLPLEYHVEMTWYLSLIHISEPTRP
;
A
#
# COMPACT_ATOMS: atom_id res chain seq x y z
N MET A 1 -26.12 -49.69 34.69
CA MET A 1 -24.87 -49.87 33.89
C MET A 1 -24.87 -49.10 32.56
N ARG A 2 -25.97 -49.02 31.80
CA ARG A 2 -26.03 -48.30 30.50
C ARG A 2 -25.68 -46.82 30.57
N LYS A 3 -26.07 -46.07 31.61
CA LYS A 3 -25.80 -44.64 31.75
C LYS A 3 -24.30 -44.31 31.98
N LYS A 4 -23.55 -45.21 32.62
CA LYS A 4 -22.10 -45.01 32.87
C LYS A 4 -21.25 -45.27 31.62
N ILE A 5 -21.72 -46.16 30.73
CA ILE A 5 -21.05 -46.45 29.46
C ILE A 5 -21.24 -45.31 28.47
N ILE A 6 -22.41 -44.68 28.43
CA ILE A 6 -22.70 -43.53 27.57
C ILE A 6 -21.86 -42.31 28.01
N SER A 7 -21.69 -42.10 29.33
CA SER A 7 -20.87 -41.00 29.86
C SER A 7 -19.39 -41.20 29.58
N ALA A 8 -18.90 -42.43 29.61
CA ALA A 8 -17.49 -42.74 29.27
C ALA A 8 -17.21 -42.59 27.76
N MET A 9 -18.15 -42.93 26.89
CA MET A 9 -18.04 -42.72 25.45
C MET A 9 -18.05 -41.25 25.04
N LEU A 10 -18.89 -40.43 25.71
CA LEU A 10 -18.92 -39.00 25.45
C LEU A 10 -17.63 -38.26 25.90
N ALA A 11 -17.04 -38.71 27.01
CA ALA A 11 -15.74 -38.19 27.48
C ALA A 11 -14.55 -38.54 26.54
N LEU A 12 -14.62 -39.73 25.93
CA LEU A 12 -13.58 -40.21 25.01
C LEU A 12 -13.64 -39.45 23.66
N CYS A 13 -14.83 -39.04 23.19
CA CYS A 13 -14.97 -38.20 21.98
C CYS A 13 -14.46 -36.79 22.18
N MET A 14 -14.56 -36.20 23.37
CA MET A 14 -13.99 -34.86 23.65
C MET A 14 -12.47 -34.87 23.83
N ALA A 15 -11.86 -35.96 24.22
CA ALA A 15 -10.41 -36.10 24.34
C ALA A 15 -9.74 -36.31 22.95
N GLY A 16 -10.46 -36.87 21.98
CA GLY A 16 -9.97 -37.10 20.62
C GLY A 16 -9.94 -35.83 19.75
N SER A 17 -10.77 -34.82 20.06
CA SER A 17 -10.82 -33.56 19.27
C SER A 17 -9.76 -32.54 19.63
N LEU A 18 -8.98 -32.74 20.69
CA LEU A 18 -7.89 -31.88 21.09
C LEU A 18 -6.54 -32.22 20.44
N LEU A 19 -6.44 -33.34 19.74
CA LEU A 19 -5.20 -33.79 19.10
C LEU A 19 -5.18 -33.59 17.57
N THR A 20 -6.27 -33.15 16.96
CA THR A 20 -6.31 -32.85 15.52
C THR A 20 -6.32 -31.35 15.21
N GLY A 21 -6.12 -30.49 16.21
CA GLY A 21 -6.02 -29.03 16.09
C GLY A 21 -4.60 -28.48 15.87
N CYS A 22 -3.60 -29.35 15.72
CA CYS A 22 -2.25 -28.96 15.33
C CYS A 22 -2.07 -29.17 13.83
N GLY A 23 -2.96 -28.58 13.05
CA GLY A 23 -2.74 -28.25 11.64
C GLY A 23 -1.87 -27.03 11.60
N THR A 24 -0.64 -27.25 11.45
CA THR A 24 0.48 -26.39 11.07
C THR A 24 0.00 -25.28 10.14
N SER A 25 -0.31 -24.11 10.69
CA SER A 25 -0.24 -22.86 9.94
C SER A 25 1.21 -22.39 9.92
N ALA A 26 2.08 -23.27 9.46
CA ALA A 26 3.45 -22.98 9.09
C ALA A 26 3.50 -22.93 7.57
N ASP A 27 2.75 -21.98 6.99
CA ASP A 27 2.87 -21.58 5.59
C ASP A 27 2.81 -20.05 5.47
N ALA A 28 3.55 -19.38 6.33
CA ALA A 28 3.85 -17.96 6.18
C ALA A 28 5.33 -17.75 5.81
N GLU A 29 5.99 -18.74 5.28
CA GLU A 29 7.26 -18.61 4.57
C GLU A 29 7.26 -19.53 3.36
N LYS A 30 6.41 -19.26 2.39
CA LYS A 30 6.82 -19.49 1.02
C LYS A 30 7.77 -18.36 0.65
N LYS A 31 9.01 -18.44 1.17
CA LYS A 31 10.15 -18.07 0.35
C LYS A 31 9.93 -18.81 -0.95
N SER A 32 9.52 -18.08 -1.97
CA SER A 32 9.64 -18.55 -3.34
C SER A 32 11.10 -18.96 -3.49
N LYS A 33 11.36 -20.24 -3.51
CA LYS A 33 12.63 -20.77 -3.99
C LYS A 33 12.68 -20.39 -5.45
N ASP A 34 13.30 -19.28 -5.63
CA ASP A 34 13.80 -18.69 -6.82
C ASP A 34 14.54 -19.70 -7.69
N SER A 35 14.12 -19.74 -8.93
CA SER A 35 14.96 -20.11 -10.04
C SER A 35 15.53 -18.81 -10.63
N GLY A 36 16.66 -18.31 -10.04
CA GLY A 36 17.46 -17.19 -10.55
C GLY A 36 17.04 -15.83 -10.01
N ASP A 37 17.63 -15.47 -8.89
CA ASP A 37 17.96 -14.10 -8.38
C ASP A 37 17.11 -12.88 -8.82
N VAL A 38 15.77 -13.04 -8.99
CA VAL A 38 14.84 -11.94 -9.29
C VAL A 38 14.18 -11.48 -8.01
N THR A 39 14.41 -10.25 -7.61
CA THR A 39 13.73 -9.62 -6.48
C THR A 39 12.38 -9.04 -6.93
N THR A 40 11.30 -9.49 -6.31
CA THR A 40 9.96 -8.96 -6.56
C THR A 40 9.63 -7.87 -5.54
N VAL A 41 9.24 -6.70 -6.04
CA VAL A 41 8.74 -5.56 -5.25
C VAL A 41 7.23 -5.48 -5.44
N LYS A 42 6.48 -5.54 -4.35
CA LYS A 42 5.01 -5.46 -4.36
C LYS A 42 4.56 -4.03 -4.16
N TRP A 43 3.84 -3.50 -5.14
CA TRP A 43 3.24 -2.17 -5.06
C TRP A 43 1.72 -2.30 -4.95
N PHE A 44 1.18 -1.90 -3.80
CA PHE A 44 -0.26 -1.86 -3.58
C PHE A 44 -0.79 -0.46 -3.83
N THR A 45 -1.69 -0.32 -4.81
CA THR A 45 -2.19 0.97 -5.31
C THR A 45 -3.72 1.02 -5.30
N SER A 46 -4.27 2.23 -5.14
CA SER A 46 -5.70 2.51 -5.29
C SER A 46 -6.09 3.00 -6.69
N ARG A 47 -5.16 2.93 -7.64
CA ARG A 47 -5.40 3.37 -9.01
C ARG A 47 -6.25 2.37 -9.77
N PRO A 48 -7.20 2.84 -10.60
CA PRO A 48 -8.03 1.95 -11.42
C PRO A 48 -7.15 1.14 -12.39
N VAL A 49 -7.46 -0.13 -12.51
CA VAL A 49 -6.87 -1.00 -13.54
C VAL A 49 -7.24 -0.46 -14.92
N ASP A 50 -6.32 -0.56 -15.88
CA ASP A 50 -6.49 -0.10 -17.27
C ASP A 50 -6.65 1.43 -17.42
N GLY A 51 -6.41 2.21 -16.38
CA GLY A 51 -6.31 3.67 -16.47
C GLY A 51 -5.00 4.10 -17.16
N ALA A 52 -4.97 5.31 -17.73
CA ALA A 52 -3.77 5.82 -18.40
C ALA A 52 -2.54 5.87 -17.46
N ILE A 53 -2.75 6.17 -16.19
CA ILE A 53 -1.66 6.20 -15.19
C ILE A 53 -1.19 4.78 -14.90
N ASP A 54 -2.10 3.83 -14.76
CA ASP A 54 -1.80 2.42 -14.54
C ASP A 54 -0.91 1.86 -15.67
N GLN A 55 -1.27 2.13 -16.92
CA GLN A 55 -0.48 1.73 -18.09
C GLN A 55 0.94 2.30 -18.03
N VAL A 56 1.08 3.60 -17.76
CA VAL A 56 2.39 4.26 -17.64
C VAL A 56 3.21 3.68 -16.48
N MET A 57 2.59 3.35 -15.36
CA MET A 57 3.28 2.73 -14.23
C MET A 57 3.83 1.35 -14.61
N HIS A 58 3.06 0.55 -15.34
CA HIS A 58 3.52 -0.75 -15.85
C HIS A 58 4.65 -0.59 -16.86
N GLU A 59 4.55 0.33 -17.81
CA GLU A 59 5.61 0.61 -18.79
C GLU A 59 6.93 1.01 -18.10
N ILE A 60 6.87 1.91 -17.11
CA ILE A 60 8.04 2.33 -16.34
C ILE A 60 8.63 1.17 -15.53
N ALA A 61 7.80 0.32 -14.96
CA ALA A 61 8.23 -0.85 -14.19
C ALA A 61 8.97 -1.86 -15.07
N ASP A 62 8.46 -2.11 -16.25
CA ASP A 62 9.06 -3.02 -17.23
C ASP A 62 10.38 -2.45 -17.76
N GLU A 63 10.40 -1.16 -18.12
CA GLU A 63 11.63 -0.47 -18.54
C GLU A 63 12.72 -0.50 -17.46
N TYR A 64 12.32 -0.30 -16.19
CA TYR A 64 13.25 -0.39 -15.06
C TYR A 64 13.78 -1.82 -14.90
N SER A 65 12.91 -2.83 -15.00
CA SER A 65 13.31 -4.23 -14.93
C SER A 65 14.34 -4.58 -16.00
N GLU A 66 14.11 -4.16 -17.25
CA GLU A 66 15.05 -4.35 -18.36
C GLU A 66 16.39 -3.66 -18.11
N LYS A 67 16.39 -2.39 -17.68
CA LYS A 67 17.60 -1.63 -17.34
C LYS A 67 18.42 -2.30 -16.24
N MET A 68 17.76 -2.97 -15.31
CA MET A 68 18.40 -3.69 -14.19
C MET A 68 18.74 -5.14 -14.54
N GLY A 69 18.65 -5.52 -15.82
CA GLY A 69 19.00 -6.85 -16.32
C GLY A 69 18.08 -7.95 -15.84
N GLY A 70 16.78 -7.63 -15.63
CA GLY A 70 15.76 -8.57 -15.22
C GLY A 70 15.87 -9.03 -13.75
N LYS A 71 16.72 -8.39 -12.95
CA LYS A 71 16.92 -8.75 -11.54
C LYS A 71 15.81 -8.25 -10.61
N TRP A 72 14.98 -7.33 -11.08
CA TRP A 72 13.89 -6.72 -10.34
C TRP A 72 12.60 -6.84 -11.12
N LYS A 73 11.53 -7.15 -10.42
CA LYS A 73 10.17 -7.17 -10.94
C LYS A 73 9.26 -6.40 -10.01
N ILE A 74 8.44 -5.50 -10.54
CA ILE A 74 7.42 -4.81 -9.78
C ILE A 74 6.09 -5.51 -10.04
N GLU A 75 5.40 -5.94 -8.98
CA GLU A 75 4.07 -6.54 -9.04
C GLU A 75 3.06 -5.55 -8.46
N PHE A 76 2.10 -5.13 -9.30
CA PHE A 76 1.03 -4.24 -8.87
C PHE A 76 -0.16 -5.03 -8.36
N GLU A 77 -0.68 -4.62 -7.21
CA GLU A 77 -1.93 -5.08 -6.67
C GLU A 77 -2.86 -3.87 -6.48
N THR A 78 -4.06 -3.92 -7.05
CA THR A 78 -4.98 -2.79 -7.06
C THR A 78 -6.30 -3.11 -6.38
N THR A 79 -7.01 -2.07 -5.96
CA THR A 79 -8.41 -2.14 -5.52
C THR A 79 -9.23 -1.06 -6.24
N ALA A 80 -10.51 -1.34 -6.44
CA ALA A 80 -11.37 -0.52 -7.28
C ALA A 80 -11.66 0.88 -6.72
N ASP A 81 -11.52 1.07 -5.41
CA ASP A 81 -11.86 2.35 -4.75
C ASP A 81 -10.99 2.58 -3.51
N ARG A 82 -10.89 3.84 -3.12
CA ARG A 82 -10.06 4.28 -1.99
C ARG A 82 -10.48 3.70 -0.63
N PRO A 83 -11.78 3.63 -0.27
CA PRO A 83 -12.20 2.99 0.98
C PRO A 83 -11.79 1.52 1.07
N SER A 84 -12.04 0.74 0.03
CA SER A 84 -11.64 -0.68 -0.04
C SER A 84 -10.12 -0.85 0.03
N TYR A 85 -9.38 0.04 -0.63
CA TYR A 85 -7.92 0.10 -0.56
C TYR A 85 -7.44 0.25 0.89
N LEU A 86 -7.92 1.27 1.61
CA LEU A 86 -7.51 1.54 2.98
C LEU A 86 -7.89 0.41 3.94
N GLN A 87 -9.07 -0.20 3.76
CA GLN A 87 -9.49 -1.35 4.56
C GLN A 87 -8.57 -2.55 4.35
N LYS A 88 -8.23 -2.85 3.08
CA LYS A 88 -7.33 -3.95 2.74
C LYS A 88 -5.91 -3.67 3.24
N LEU A 89 -5.41 -2.45 3.06
CA LEU A 89 -4.10 -2.04 3.56
C LEU A 89 -3.98 -2.26 5.08
N LYS A 90 -4.98 -1.82 5.86
CA LYS A 90 -5.04 -2.06 7.31
C LYS A 90 -5.01 -3.55 7.66
N THR A 91 -5.71 -4.37 6.88
CA THR A 91 -5.72 -5.84 7.09
C THR A 91 -4.36 -6.46 6.78
N LEU A 92 -3.70 -6.04 5.71
CA LEU A 92 -2.36 -6.50 5.33
C LEU A 92 -1.32 -6.13 6.40
N ILE A 93 -1.36 -4.89 6.89
CA ILE A 93 -0.48 -4.42 7.96
C ILE A 93 -0.69 -5.21 9.25
N ALA A 94 -1.95 -5.37 9.68
CA ALA A 94 -2.29 -6.14 10.87
C ALA A 94 -1.89 -7.61 10.78
N GLY A 95 -1.88 -8.18 9.57
CA GLY A 95 -1.43 -9.54 9.28
C GLY A 95 0.09 -9.69 9.11
N GLY A 96 0.86 -8.61 9.21
CA GLY A 96 2.32 -8.63 9.00
C GLY A 96 2.74 -8.81 7.53
N ASN A 97 1.82 -8.57 6.59
CA ASN A 97 2.03 -8.74 5.14
C ASN A 97 2.03 -7.39 4.42
N MET A 98 2.71 -6.40 4.98
CA MET A 98 2.80 -5.07 4.37
C MET A 98 3.46 -5.14 3.00
N PRO A 99 2.88 -4.53 1.95
CA PRO A 99 3.53 -4.36 0.65
C PRO A 99 4.79 -3.49 0.76
N ASP A 100 5.70 -3.63 -0.20
CA ASP A 100 6.96 -2.87 -0.23
C ASP A 100 6.71 -1.39 -0.58
N ILE A 101 5.72 -1.13 -1.45
CA ILE A 101 5.30 0.22 -1.83
C ILE A 101 3.79 0.34 -1.66
N ILE A 102 3.34 1.44 -1.11
CA ILE A 102 1.93 1.78 -0.90
C ILE A 102 1.61 3.18 -1.37
N ASP A 103 0.39 3.39 -1.87
CA ASP A 103 -0.14 4.73 -2.14
C ASP A 103 -0.79 5.27 -0.87
N ILE A 104 -0.26 6.34 -0.34
CA ILE A 104 -0.78 6.98 0.86
C ILE A 104 -0.77 8.49 0.70
N ASP A 105 -1.81 9.14 1.19
CA ASP A 105 -1.87 10.59 1.28
C ASP A 105 -1.25 11.04 2.61
N ALA A 106 -0.85 12.30 2.70
CA ALA A 106 -0.39 12.92 3.94
C ALA A 106 -1.59 13.16 4.88
N ASP A 107 -2.22 12.09 5.33
CA ASP A 107 -3.37 12.05 6.22
C ASP A 107 -2.99 11.50 7.61
N PRO A 108 -3.89 11.51 8.60
CA PRO A 108 -3.61 10.97 9.94
C PRO A 108 -3.14 9.51 9.93
N TYR A 109 -3.58 8.72 8.94
CA TYR A 109 -3.15 7.33 8.82
C TYR A 109 -1.68 7.20 8.42
N CYS A 110 -1.16 8.12 7.59
CA CYS A 110 0.26 8.19 7.30
C CYS A 110 1.07 8.42 8.58
N GLN A 111 0.60 9.32 9.45
CA GLN A 111 1.25 9.57 10.73
C GLN A 111 1.27 8.32 11.63
N GLU A 112 0.19 7.55 11.68
CA GLU A 112 0.15 6.29 12.43
C GLU A 112 1.24 5.30 11.96
N LEU A 113 1.47 5.20 10.64
CA LEU A 113 2.51 4.34 10.07
C LEU A 113 3.92 4.86 10.36
N VAL A 114 4.12 6.17 10.36
CA VAL A 114 5.39 6.81 10.75
C VAL A 114 5.69 6.53 12.22
N ASP A 115 4.73 6.73 13.11
CA ASP A 115 4.88 6.51 14.56
C ASP A 115 5.14 5.03 14.87
N ALA A 116 4.61 4.13 14.07
CA ALA A 116 4.88 2.70 14.14
C ALA A 116 6.24 2.30 13.54
N GLY A 117 6.99 3.22 12.94
CA GLY A 117 8.28 2.96 12.30
C GLY A 117 8.18 2.10 11.04
N MET A 118 7.03 2.09 10.37
CA MET A 118 6.76 1.24 9.21
C MET A 118 7.17 1.90 7.88
N LEU A 119 7.43 3.20 7.88
CA LEU A 119 7.83 3.96 6.70
C LEU A 119 9.29 4.40 6.77
N VAL A 120 9.93 4.48 5.63
CA VAL A 120 11.33 4.92 5.50
C VAL A 120 11.38 6.42 5.22
N ASP A 121 12.31 7.14 5.87
CA ASP A 121 12.59 8.54 5.51
C ASP A 121 13.25 8.59 4.13
N VAL A 122 12.45 8.99 3.14
CA VAL A 122 12.88 9.09 1.74
C VAL A 122 13.66 10.36 1.43
N LYS A 123 13.59 11.40 2.29
CA LYS A 123 14.31 12.64 2.10
C LYS A 123 15.82 12.44 2.10
N LYS A 124 16.29 11.69 3.09
CA LYS A 124 17.71 11.32 3.18
C LYS A 124 18.13 10.52 1.96
N PHE A 125 17.36 9.51 1.58
CA PHE A 125 17.61 8.68 0.41
C PHE A 125 17.71 9.51 -0.88
N LEU A 126 16.78 10.44 -1.11
CA LEU A 126 16.81 11.32 -2.29
C LEU A 126 18.06 12.21 -2.33
N LYS A 127 18.47 12.76 -1.18
CA LYS A 127 19.67 13.60 -1.07
C LYS A 127 20.95 12.81 -1.34
N ASP A 128 21.07 11.65 -0.71
CA ASP A 128 22.24 10.79 -0.83
C ASP A 128 22.44 10.29 -2.29
N ASN A 129 21.35 10.17 -3.04
CA ASN A 129 21.35 9.75 -4.45
C ASN A 129 21.29 10.91 -5.45
N GLY A 130 21.36 12.17 -5.00
CA GLY A 130 21.31 13.36 -5.86
C GLY A 130 19.99 13.51 -6.64
N LYS A 131 18.90 12.94 -6.11
CA LYS A 131 17.57 12.98 -6.75
C LYS A 131 16.63 14.02 -6.14
N TYR A 132 17.00 14.62 -5.01
CA TYR A 132 16.14 15.58 -4.31
C TYR A 132 15.77 16.78 -5.19
N ASP A 133 16.74 17.34 -5.91
CA ASP A 133 16.54 18.52 -6.75
C ASP A 133 15.84 18.21 -8.10
N SER A 134 15.56 16.94 -8.40
CA SER A 134 14.79 16.56 -9.59
C SER A 134 13.29 16.72 -9.41
N PHE A 135 12.82 16.96 -8.19
CA PHE A 135 11.41 17.20 -7.89
C PHE A 135 11.11 18.69 -7.78
N TYR A 136 9.87 19.07 -8.05
CA TYR A 136 9.40 20.43 -7.80
C TYR A 136 9.47 20.75 -6.29
N PRO A 137 10.13 21.85 -5.87
CA PRO A 137 10.27 22.18 -4.45
C PRO A 137 8.96 22.28 -3.69
N THR A 138 7.91 22.82 -4.34
CA THR A 138 6.57 22.92 -3.75
C THR A 138 5.96 21.56 -3.50
N ALA A 139 6.15 20.59 -4.40
CA ALA A 139 5.64 19.24 -4.24
C ALA A 139 6.31 18.52 -3.05
N LEU A 140 7.64 18.65 -2.93
CA LEU A 140 8.37 18.07 -1.79
C LEU A 140 7.97 18.73 -0.46
N LYS A 141 7.78 20.06 -0.46
CA LYS A 141 7.40 20.78 0.75
C LYS A 141 6.07 20.31 1.33
N TYR A 142 5.14 19.88 0.48
CA TYR A 142 3.86 19.28 0.91
C TYR A 142 4.03 17.93 1.60
N GLN A 143 5.13 17.23 1.34
CA GLN A 143 5.42 15.91 1.91
C GLN A 143 6.27 16.01 3.19
N GLU A 144 6.75 17.20 3.56
CA GLU A 144 7.55 17.39 4.76
C GLU A 144 6.69 17.37 6.03
N PHE A 145 7.08 16.54 6.96
CA PHE A 145 6.56 16.53 8.32
C PHE A 145 7.12 17.70 9.14
N THR A 146 6.52 17.95 10.31
CA THR A 146 6.91 19.08 11.18
C THR A 146 8.35 19.01 11.67
N ASP A 147 8.92 17.82 11.76
CA ASP A 147 10.31 17.56 12.14
C ASP A 147 11.29 17.68 10.94
N GLY A 148 10.76 17.97 9.75
CA GLY A 148 11.52 18.08 8.52
C GLY A 148 11.85 16.74 7.84
N SER A 149 11.38 15.61 8.36
CA SER A 149 11.43 14.29 7.71
C SER A 149 10.44 14.22 6.53
N MET A 150 10.58 13.20 5.69
CA MET A 150 9.68 12.97 4.56
C MET A 150 9.56 11.46 4.30
N TYR A 151 8.35 10.93 4.43
CA TYR A 151 8.06 9.49 4.31
C TYR A 151 7.27 9.14 3.06
N THR A 152 6.86 10.15 2.30
CA THR A 152 6.08 9.99 1.08
C THR A 152 6.74 10.71 -0.08
N LEU A 153 6.54 10.21 -1.30
CA LEU A 153 6.97 10.84 -2.55
C LEU A 153 5.76 11.28 -3.35
N PRO A 154 5.77 12.49 -3.93
CA PRO A 154 4.69 12.91 -4.81
C PRO A 154 4.77 12.13 -6.12
N LEU A 155 3.75 11.31 -6.40
CA LEU A 155 3.62 10.61 -7.67
C LEU A 155 3.08 11.54 -8.76
N GLU A 156 2.19 12.44 -8.38
CA GLU A 156 1.60 13.44 -9.26
C GLU A 156 1.32 14.74 -8.49
N TYR A 157 1.25 15.84 -9.21
CA TYR A 157 0.97 17.14 -8.64
C TYR A 157 -0.21 17.78 -9.39
N HIS A 158 -1.31 17.98 -8.68
CA HIS A 158 -2.52 18.60 -9.20
C HIS A 158 -2.64 20.04 -8.72
N VAL A 159 -3.06 20.92 -9.60
CA VAL A 159 -3.47 22.27 -9.24
C VAL A 159 -5.00 22.33 -9.32
N GLU A 160 -5.62 22.46 -8.17
CA GLU A 160 -7.06 22.70 -8.10
C GLU A 160 -7.36 24.17 -8.43
N MET A 161 -8.24 24.36 -9.40
CA MET A 161 -8.68 25.70 -9.82
C MET A 161 -10.19 25.77 -9.83
N THR A 162 -10.71 26.92 -9.41
CA THR A 162 -12.13 27.22 -9.53
C THR A 162 -12.41 27.72 -10.92
N TRP A 163 -13.25 27.02 -11.65
CA TRP A 163 -13.77 27.45 -12.95
C TRP A 163 -15.10 28.15 -12.76
N TYR A 164 -15.28 29.29 -13.43
CA TYR A 164 -16.56 30.01 -13.45
C TYR A 164 -16.96 30.35 -14.86
N LEU A 165 -18.27 30.32 -15.12
CA LEU A 165 -18.83 30.74 -16.41
C LEU A 165 -19.10 32.23 -16.33
N SER A 166 -18.26 33.04 -16.98
CA SER A 166 -18.35 34.51 -16.96
C SER A 166 -19.69 35.04 -17.47
N LEU A 167 -20.33 34.30 -18.38
CA LEU A 167 -21.60 34.71 -18.97
C LEU A 167 -22.81 34.59 -18.03
N ILE A 168 -22.72 33.76 -16.97
CA ILE A 168 -23.85 33.59 -16.04
C ILE A 168 -23.55 34.10 -14.63
N HIS A 169 -22.27 34.31 -14.26
CA HIS A 169 -21.91 34.77 -12.92
C HIS A 169 -21.41 36.21 -12.84
N ILE A 170 -21.00 36.83 -13.96
CA ILE A 170 -20.45 38.20 -13.98
C ILE A 170 -21.46 39.23 -14.54
N SER A 171 -22.46 38.79 -15.25
CA SER A 171 -23.35 39.69 -16.00
C SER A 171 -24.65 40.12 -15.30
N GLU A 172 -24.89 39.75 -14.05
CA GLU A 172 -25.97 40.34 -13.28
C GLU A 172 -25.46 41.60 -12.58
N PRO A 173 -25.77 42.81 -13.11
CA PRO A 173 -25.64 43.98 -12.28
C PRO A 173 -26.60 43.80 -11.10
N THR A 174 -26.07 43.90 -9.89
CA THR A 174 -26.88 43.97 -8.68
C THR A 174 -28.03 44.94 -8.97
N ARG A 175 -29.24 44.41 -9.09
CA ARG A 175 -30.44 45.27 -9.20
C ARG A 175 -30.49 46.15 -7.97
N PRO A 176 -30.68 47.47 -8.14
CA PRO A 176 -30.86 48.39 -7.03
C PRO A 176 -32.14 48.08 -6.26
#